data_7f473e2a30a616a28cdb523446c4c92c
#
_entry.id   7f473e2a30a616a28cdb523446c4c92c
#
_cell.length_a   1.000
_cell.length_b   1.000
_cell.length_c   1.000
_cell.angle_alpha   90.00
_cell.angle_beta   90.00
_cell.angle_gamma   90.00
#
_symmetry.space_group_name_H-M   'P 1'
#
loop_
_entity.id
_entity.type
_entity.pdbx_description
1 polymer ?
#
loop_
_entity_poly.entity_id
_entity_poly.type
_entity_poly.pdbx_seq_one_letter_code
_entity_poly.pdbx_strand_id
1 'polypeptide(L)'
;KTYLLHNDVTGQTIVIDKSTLLGRKPSMDVPQGAKAVRIVDPTRTTSRNHAAISIDTDGALWIEDYGSLNGTYIITNGQETQVTKGTPLKLSAPATVRIGDQFFQFTEKQA
;
A
#
# COMPACT_ATOMS: atom_id res chain seq x y z
N LYS A 1 14.88 4.86 6.23
CA LYS A 1 13.98 3.93 6.93
C LYS A 1 13.32 2.99 5.96
N THR A 2 13.01 1.81 6.44
CA THR A 2 12.35 0.77 5.65
C THR A 2 11.10 0.33 6.38
N TYR A 3 10.04 0.08 5.64
CA TYR A 3 8.75 -0.34 6.19
C TYR A 3 8.34 -1.67 5.59
N LEU A 4 7.42 -2.35 6.26
CA LEU A 4 6.87 -3.63 5.80
C LEU A 4 5.35 -3.55 5.75
N LEU A 5 4.78 -4.17 4.72
CA LEU A 5 3.37 -4.53 4.66
C LEU A 5 3.30 -6.04 4.76
N HIS A 6 2.66 -6.55 5.81
CA HIS A 6 2.54 -7.99 6.01
C HIS A 6 1.08 -8.42 6.08
N ASN A 7 0.74 -9.44 5.29
CA ASN A 7 -0.59 -10.03 5.25
C ASN A 7 -0.58 -11.35 6.01
N ASP A 8 -1.27 -11.39 7.14
CA ASP A 8 -1.29 -12.58 8.01
C ASP A 8 -2.05 -13.75 7.37
N VAL A 9 -2.93 -13.49 6.41
CA VAL A 9 -3.73 -14.56 5.79
C VAL A 9 -2.96 -15.21 4.65
N THR A 10 -2.38 -14.44 3.74
CA THR A 10 -1.64 -14.96 2.59
C THR A 10 -0.17 -15.23 2.90
N GLY A 11 0.36 -14.61 3.96
CA GLY A 11 1.77 -14.69 4.30
C GLY A 11 2.65 -13.73 3.51
N GLN A 12 2.09 -12.93 2.62
CA GLN A 12 2.87 -12.02 1.81
C GLN A 12 3.46 -10.89 2.64
N THR A 13 4.75 -10.62 2.43
CA THR A 13 5.43 -9.46 3.00
C THR A 13 5.98 -8.62 1.86
N ILE A 14 5.65 -7.33 1.89
CA ILE A 14 6.12 -6.37 0.90
C ILE A 14 7.02 -5.35 1.61
N VAL A 15 8.23 -5.21 1.11
CA VAL A 15 9.19 -4.23 1.65
C VAL A 15 8.93 -2.88 1.00
N ILE A 16 8.76 -1.86 1.82
CA ILE A 16 8.57 -0.47 1.34
C ILE A 16 9.83 0.31 1.69
N ASP A 17 10.75 0.38 0.74
CA ASP A 17 12.01 1.12 0.84
C ASP A 17 12.11 2.21 -0.24
N LYS A 18 11.18 2.25 -1.15
CA LYS A 18 11.05 3.25 -2.22
C LYS A 18 9.58 3.35 -2.60
N SER A 19 9.24 4.34 -3.41
CA SER A 19 7.88 4.48 -3.90
C SER A 19 7.45 3.21 -4.62
N THR A 20 6.26 2.72 -4.32
CA THR A 20 5.81 1.40 -4.73
C THR A 20 4.38 1.46 -5.25
N LEU A 21 4.19 0.95 -6.47
CA LEU A 21 2.86 0.74 -7.04
C LEU A 21 2.39 -0.66 -6.66
N LEU A 22 1.19 -0.74 -6.12
CA LEU A 22 0.61 -1.99 -5.61
C LEU A 22 -0.63 -2.36 -6.42
N GLY A 23 -0.75 -3.64 -6.77
CA GLY A 23 -1.93 -4.09 -7.48
C GLY A 23 -1.89 -5.58 -7.77
N ARG A 24 -3.01 -6.06 -8.33
CA ARG A 24 -3.11 -7.46 -8.73
C ARG A 24 -2.19 -7.76 -9.93
N LYS A 25 -2.06 -6.80 -10.82
CA LYS A 25 -1.18 -6.89 -11.98
C LYS A 25 -0.68 -5.47 -12.31
N PRO A 26 0.19 -4.92 -11.45
CA PRO A 26 0.58 -3.53 -11.62
C PRO A 26 1.43 -3.33 -12.86
N SER A 27 1.32 -2.14 -13.45
CA SER A 27 2.17 -1.74 -14.55
C SER A 27 3.63 -1.78 -14.09
N MET A 28 4.49 -2.37 -14.90
CA MET A 28 5.94 -2.38 -14.64
C MET A 28 6.61 -1.10 -15.13
N ASP A 29 5.87 -0.25 -15.84
CA ASP A 29 6.36 1.03 -16.36
C ASP A 29 6.17 2.10 -15.27
N VAL A 30 7.03 2.05 -14.27
CA VAL A 30 7.00 3.00 -13.15
C VAL A 30 8.18 3.96 -13.26
N PRO A 31 8.10 5.15 -12.62
CA PRO A 31 9.21 6.10 -12.64
C PRO A 31 10.50 5.49 -12.11
N GLN A 32 11.62 6.02 -12.58
CA GLN A 32 12.92 5.60 -12.08
C GLN A 32 12.98 5.85 -10.55
N GLY A 33 13.51 4.87 -9.82
CA GLY A 33 13.56 4.92 -8.36
C GLY A 33 12.32 4.38 -7.68
N ALA A 34 11.30 4.00 -8.45
CA ALA A 34 10.10 3.35 -7.92
C ALA A 34 10.08 1.87 -8.30
N LYS A 35 9.16 1.13 -7.72
CA LYS A 35 8.96 -0.28 -8.07
C LYS A 35 7.47 -0.60 -8.11
N ALA A 36 7.14 -1.72 -8.75
CA ALA A 36 5.80 -2.27 -8.78
C ALA A 36 5.81 -3.64 -8.10
N VAL A 37 4.82 -3.88 -7.24
CA VAL A 37 4.72 -5.15 -6.52
C VAL A 37 3.32 -5.73 -6.71
N ARG A 38 3.27 -6.99 -7.12
CA ARG A 38 2.02 -7.73 -7.26
C ARG A 38 1.51 -8.16 -5.89
N ILE A 39 0.25 -7.86 -5.60
CA ILE A 39 -0.41 -8.33 -4.39
C ILE A 39 -0.98 -9.72 -4.65
N VAL A 40 -0.65 -10.65 -3.76
CA VAL A 40 -1.26 -11.99 -3.75
C VAL A 40 -2.69 -11.82 -3.19
N ASP A 41 -3.68 -12.06 -4.04
CA ASP A 41 -5.08 -11.82 -3.66
C ASP A 41 -5.98 -12.95 -4.13
N PRO A 42 -6.19 -13.97 -3.28
CA PRO A 42 -7.12 -15.05 -3.62
C PRO A 42 -8.58 -14.60 -3.65
N THR A 43 -8.93 -13.45 -3.05
CA THR A 43 -10.30 -12.94 -3.06
C THR A 43 -10.65 -12.19 -4.34
N ARG A 44 -9.65 -11.80 -5.14
CA ARG A 44 -9.82 -11.09 -6.41
C ARG A 44 -10.51 -9.74 -6.26
N THR A 45 -10.24 -9.04 -5.16
CA THR A 45 -10.78 -7.72 -4.89
C THR A 45 -9.79 -6.60 -5.17
N THR A 46 -8.53 -6.95 -5.47
CA THR A 46 -7.48 -6.00 -5.79
C THR A 46 -7.52 -5.64 -7.26
N SER A 47 -7.55 -4.35 -7.56
CA SER A 47 -7.46 -3.82 -8.92
C SER A 47 -6.05 -3.99 -9.47
N ARG A 48 -5.90 -3.96 -10.81
CA ARG A 48 -4.58 -4.14 -11.46
C ARG A 48 -3.57 -3.13 -10.93
N ASN A 49 -3.89 -1.83 -11.05
CA ASN A 49 -3.15 -0.73 -10.42
C ASN A 49 -4.04 -0.20 -9.32
N HIS A 50 -3.82 -0.66 -8.09
CA HIS A 50 -4.78 -0.41 -7.02
C HIS A 50 -4.42 0.84 -6.20
N ALA A 51 -3.20 0.92 -5.72
CA ALA A 51 -2.75 2.00 -4.87
C ALA A 51 -1.25 2.18 -5.01
N ALA A 52 -0.76 3.33 -4.59
CA ALA A 52 0.68 3.59 -4.58
C ALA A 52 1.07 4.20 -3.25
N ILE A 53 2.22 3.79 -2.75
CA ILE A 53 2.86 4.41 -1.60
C ILE A 53 4.05 5.20 -2.13
N SER A 54 4.08 6.50 -1.84
CA SER A 54 5.15 7.39 -2.26
C SER A 54 5.96 7.82 -1.05
N ILE A 55 7.26 8.02 -1.26
CA ILE A 55 8.15 8.55 -0.24
C ILE A 55 8.61 9.92 -0.73
N ASP A 56 8.34 10.97 0.05
CA ASP A 56 8.72 12.32 -0.34
C ASP A 56 10.17 12.62 0.05
N THR A 57 10.64 13.84 -0.25
CA THR A 57 12.02 14.22 0.00
C THR A 57 12.36 14.29 1.50
N ASP A 58 11.35 14.40 2.35
CA ASP A 58 11.53 14.42 3.81
C ASP A 58 11.47 13.02 4.41
N GLY A 59 11.23 12.00 3.59
CA GLY A 59 11.09 10.63 4.05
C GLY A 59 9.69 10.27 4.54
N ALA A 60 8.73 11.18 4.41
CA ALA A 60 7.35 10.89 4.78
C ALA A 60 6.68 10.02 3.72
N LEU A 61 5.82 9.12 4.17
CA LEU A 61 5.11 8.22 3.27
C LEU A 61 3.68 8.71 3.06
N TRP A 62 3.23 8.56 1.82
CA TRP A 62 1.88 8.94 1.39
C TRP A 62 1.29 7.79 0.62
N ILE A 63 0.00 7.55 0.82
CA ILE A 63 -0.72 6.51 0.06
C ILE A 63 -1.84 7.15 -0.74
N GLU A 64 -1.99 6.68 -1.97
CA GLU A 64 -3.00 7.17 -2.90
C GLU A 64 -3.70 6.01 -3.56
N ASP A 65 -5.02 6.11 -3.73
CA ASP A 65 -5.81 5.14 -4.49
C ASP A 65 -5.77 5.50 -5.97
N TYR A 66 -5.67 4.49 -6.82
CA TYR A 66 -5.59 4.69 -8.27
C TYR A 66 -6.93 4.43 -8.97
N GLY A 67 -8.04 4.74 -8.29
CA GLY A 67 -9.37 4.51 -8.85
C GLY A 67 -9.79 3.06 -8.74
N SER A 68 -9.40 2.39 -7.66
CA SER A 68 -9.70 0.98 -7.46
C SER A 68 -11.21 0.74 -7.33
N LEU A 69 -11.64 -0.47 -7.72
CA LEU A 69 -13.04 -0.84 -7.64
C LEU A 69 -13.51 -1.02 -6.19
N ASN A 70 -12.67 -1.61 -5.35
CA ASN A 70 -13.08 -1.99 -4.00
C ASN A 70 -12.45 -1.13 -2.90
N GLY A 71 -11.65 -0.16 -3.27
CA GLY A 71 -11.16 0.85 -2.35
C GLY A 71 -9.86 0.50 -1.64
N THR A 72 -9.28 1.54 -1.05
CA THR A 72 -8.08 1.50 -0.23
C THR A 72 -8.38 2.24 1.06
N TYR A 73 -7.98 1.66 2.20
CA TYR A 73 -8.31 2.22 3.51
C TYR A 73 -7.11 2.15 4.43
N ILE A 74 -6.99 3.12 5.32
CA ILE A 74 -6.02 3.10 6.42
C ILE A 74 -6.81 2.91 7.71
N ILE A 75 -6.40 1.95 8.53
CA ILE A 75 -7.04 1.67 9.81
C ILE A 75 -6.03 1.94 10.91
N THR A 76 -6.33 2.91 11.78
CA THR A 76 -5.47 3.29 12.89
C THR A 76 -6.34 3.47 14.13
N ASN A 77 -5.94 2.82 15.23
CA ASN A 77 -6.68 2.90 16.50
C ASN A 77 -8.16 2.53 16.33
N GLY A 78 -8.43 1.53 15.50
CA GLY A 78 -9.78 1.05 15.23
C GLY A 78 -10.61 1.94 14.33
N GLN A 79 -10.03 3.02 13.82
CA GLN A 79 -10.75 3.95 12.94
C GLN A 79 -10.29 3.77 11.51
N GLU A 80 -11.25 3.55 10.61
CA GLU A 80 -10.99 3.34 9.18
C GLU A 80 -11.18 4.65 8.42
N THR A 81 -10.19 5.00 7.60
CA THR A 81 -10.24 6.18 6.74
C THR A 81 -10.05 5.74 5.31
N GLN A 82 -10.96 6.12 4.42
CA GLN A 82 -10.85 5.81 3.01
C GLN A 82 -9.81 6.70 2.35
N VAL A 83 -8.97 6.08 1.53
CA VAL A 83 -8.01 6.77 0.69
C VAL A 83 -8.69 7.07 -0.64
N THR A 84 -8.76 8.35 -1.01
CA THR A 84 -9.46 8.78 -2.21
C THR A 84 -8.49 9.02 -3.36
N LYS A 85 -8.91 8.64 -4.57
CA LYS A 85 -8.12 8.91 -5.77
C LYS A 85 -7.83 10.40 -5.89
N GLY A 86 -6.59 10.76 -6.14
CA GLY A 86 -6.16 12.15 -6.31
C GLY A 86 -5.94 12.90 -5.02
N THR A 87 -6.19 12.26 -3.86
CA THR A 87 -6.00 12.90 -2.56
C THR A 87 -5.16 11.99 -1.67
N PRO A 88 -3.83 12.05 -1.80
CA PRO A 88 -2.96 11.20 -0.98
C PRO A 88 -3.13 11.49 0.52
N LEU A 89 -3.05 10.44 1.32
CA LEU A 89 -3.07 10.54 2.78
C LEU A 89 -1.70 10.16 3.32
N LYS A 90 -1.29 10.84 4.36
CA LYS A 90 -0.04 10.49 5.04
C LYS A 90 -0.18 9.13 5.70
N LEU A 91 0.82 8.28 5.51
CA LEU A 91 0.85 6.94 6.06
C LEU A 91 1.92 6.86 7.14
N SER A 92 1.50 6.57 8.37
CA SER A 92 2.41 6.47 9.51
C SER A 92 2.29 5.10 10.15
N ALA A 93 3.42 4.50 10.49
CA ALA A 93 3.46 3.21 11.18
C ALA A 93 3.28 3.41 12.69
N PRO A 94 2.62 2.50 13.40
CA PRO A 94 1.94 1.33 12.86
C PRO A 94 0.52 1.66 12.36
N ALA A 95 0.07 0.91 11.37
CA ALA A 95 -1.27 1.05 10.83
C ALA A 95 -1.65 -0.25 10.12
N THR A 96 -2.92 -0.41 9.78
CA THR A 96 -3.36 -1.44 8.86
C THR A 96 -3.75 -0.78 7.56
N VAL A 97 -3.24 -1.30 6.45
CA VAL A 97 -3.60 -0.86 5.11
C VAL A 97 -4.50 -1.92 4.50
N ARG A 98 -5.73 -1.53 4.17
CA ARG A 98 -6.67 -2.42 3.51
C ARG A 98 -6.72 -2.10 2.03
N ILE A 99 -6.46 -3.11 1.21
CA ILE A 99 -6.48 -3.02 -0.26
C ILE A 99 -7.51 -4.02 -0.74
N GLY A 100 -8.69 -3.52 -1.15
CA GLY A 100 -9.81 -4.41 -1.38
C GLY A 100 -10.12 -5.18 -0.10
N ASP A 101 -10.13 -6.51 -0.18
CA ASP A 101 -10.33 -7.39 0.99
C ASP A 101 -9.02 -7.91 1.58
N GLN A 102 -7.88 -7.36 1.18
CA GLN A 102 -6.57 -7.75 1.69
C GLN A 102 -6.09 -6.77 2.75
N PHE A 103 -5.80 -7.28 3.93
CA PHE A 103 -5.37 -6.47 5.07
C PHE A 103 -3.89 -6.67 5.32
N PHE A 104 -3.14 -5.57 5.33
CA PHE A 104 -1.70 -5.59 5.55
C PHE A 104 -1.36 -4.81 6.81
N GLN A 105 -0.55 -5.42 7.68
CA GLN A 105 0.01 -4.72 8.82
C GLN A 105 1.18 -3.88 8.34
N PHE A 106 1.10 -2.57 8.53
CA PHE A 106 2.15 -1.63 8.11
C PHE A 106 2.99 -1.28 9.33
N THR A 107 4.26 -1.66 9.29
CA THR A 107 5.19 -1.47 10.40
C THR A 107 6.52 -0.94 9.89
N GLU A 108 7.26 -0.27 10.77
CA GLU A 108 8.64 0.11 10.46
C GLU A 108 9.54 -1.08 10.73
N LYS A 109 10.38 -1.42 9.75
CA LYS A 109 11.33 -2.52 9.91
C LYS A 109 12.44 -2.10 10.86
N GLN A 110 12.66 -2.90 11.89
CA GLN A 110 13.75 -2.65 12.83
C GLN A 110 15.09 -3.02 12.21
N ALA A 111 16.08 -2.18 12.46
CA ALA A 111 17.44 -2.40 11.95
C ALA A 111 18.12 -3.54 12.69
#